data_56846dc3d10f84374f47589f8aaa61c8
#
_entry.id   56846dc3d10f84374f47589f8aaa61c8
#
_cell.length_a   1.000
_cell.length_b   1.000
_cell.length_c   1.000
_cell.angle_alpha   90.00
_cell.angle_beta   90.00
_cell.angle_gamma   90.00
#
_symmetry.space_group_name_H-M   'P 1'
#
loop_
_entity.id
_entity.type
_entity.pdbx_description
1 polymer ?
#
loop_
_entity_poly.entity_id
_entity_poly.type
_entity_poly.pdbx_seq_one_letter_code
_entity_poly.pdbx_strand_id
1 'polypeptide(L)'
;VKFNLKTNYLSKQFIMMFKFNARNQDYTAYNINVQVNTSNDPELPQEKYGYDTKLNNYRNKIDNINSDDWKKVRWYINVYDFQVRDPIINRAFYKYWEIINEFEIFQDYKDDEIILHCAEAPGGFIQGTNIYLQIDRTIDKPKSNVDEDGFITINRRNKPDYRIFTISLNKDLPQYKNYNLPSYNKNILNKYICVTYGKDHTGNINNLENLEHIKKLGQKYFYLITADGGFDEGIDFNHKEQLHYNLILSEIYSAINLQKQDGHFILKVFDTLTETSIHLLYLLSLCYKETYVYKPKTSRPTNSEKYIICKYFNLSENDKNEFISSINILTKTIKTSKSKFISFTLFDKIPSEFIEQVKAINQNFLDKQCLHLESAIELCNDKTFLDNYDENLCNSLEDRRTIFHTWEEMYNLNAYV
;
A
#
# COMPACT_ATOMS: atom_id res chain seq x y z
N VAL A 1 19.17 -16.13 24.67
CA VAL A 1 19.63 -15.65 23.34
C VAL A 1 19.63 -14.13 23.39
N LYS A 2 20.79 -13.46 23.32
CA LYS A 2 20.84 -11.99 23.27
C LYS A 2 20.41 -11.58 21.85
N PHE A 3 19.20 -11.06 21.72
CA PHE A 3 18.75 -10.43 20.49
C PHE A 3 19.54 -9.12 20.31
N ASN A 4 20.52 -9.12 19.42
CA ASN A 4 21.33 -7.95 19.16
C ASN A 4 20.70 -7.13 18.04
N LEU A 5 20.07 -6.01 18.39
CA LEU A 5 19.41 -5.11 17.46
C LEU A 5 20.37 -4.60 16.37
N LYS A 6 21.59 -4.19 16.71
CA LYS A 6 22.59 -3.72 15.74
C LYS A 6 22.95 -4.79 14.71
N THR A 7 23.26 -6.02 15.16
CA THR A 7 23.61 -7.10 14.23
C THR A 7 22.46 -7.55 13.38
N ASN A 8 21.22 -7.54 13.89
CA ASN A 8 20.05 -7.96 13.14
C ASN A 8 19.50 -6.89 12.21
N TYR A 9 19.67 -5.61 12.51
CA TYR A 9 19.16 -4.51 11.67
C TYR A 9 20.23 -3.84 10.80
N LEU A 10 21.44 -3.55 11.34
CA LEU A 10 22.48 -2.86 10.57
C LEU A 10 23.33 -3.79 9.72
N SER A 11 23.63 -5.00 10.18
CA SER A 11 24.43 -5.98 9.42
C SER A 11 23.62 -6.76 8.38
N LYS A 12 22.30 -6.75 8.48
CA LYS A 12 21.36 -7.39 7.55
C LYS A 12 20.36 -6.37 7.03
N GLN A 13 20.83 -5.24 6.48
CA GLN A 13 20.01 -4.38 5.65
C GLN A 13 19.64 -5.12 4.36
N PHE A 14 18.72 -6.07 4.50
CA PHE A 14 18.15 -6.75 3.34
C PHE A 14 17.22 -5.78 2.65
N ILE A 15 17.68 -5.20 1.56
CA ILE A 15 16.79 -4.58 0.59
C ILE A 15 15.80 -5.66 0.17
N MET A 16 14.56 -5.53 0.60
CA MET A 16 13.47 -6.40 0.16
C MET A 16 12.78 -5.75 -1.04
N MET A 17 13.54 -5.58 -2.11
CA MET A 17 13.09 -5.03 -3.38
C MET A 17 13.35 -6.06 -4.47
N PHE A 18 12.30 -6.40 -5.21
CA PHE A 18 12.37 -7.29 -6.36
C PHE A 18 11.64 -6.65 -7.53
N LYS A 19 12.30 -6.56 -8.67
CA LYS A 19 11.72 -6.09 -9.94
C LYS A 19 11.26 -7.31 -10.73
N PHE A 20 10.04 -7.27 -11.23
CA PHE A 20 9.66 -8.20 -12.29
C PHE A 20 10.44 -7.85 -13.57
N ASN A 21 11.01 -8.86 -14.21
CA ASN A 21 11.73 -8.64 -15.46
C ASN A 21 10.81 -7.99 -16.49
N ALA A 22 11.39 -7.04 -17.22
CA ALA A 22 10.66 -6.30 -18.24
C ALA A 22 9.97 -7.29 -19.21
N ARG A 23 8.76 -6.91 -19.60
CA ARG A 23 7.96 -7.57 -20.62
C ARG A 23 8.85 -7.84 -21.84
N ASN A 24 9.10 -9.10 -22.20
CA ASN A 24 9.56 -9.41 -23.53
C ASN A 24 8.49 -8.90 -24.49
N GLN A 25 8.87 -8.10 -25.48
CA GLN A 25 7.93 -7.41 -26.40
C GLN A 25 7.04 -8.39 -27.19
N ASP A 26 7.28 -9.70 -27.09
CA ASP A 26 6.50 -10.76 -27.73
C ASP A 26 5.23 -11.20 -26.96
N TYR A 27 4.94 -10.65 -25.77
CA TYR A 27 3.69 -10.93 -25.06
C TYR A 27 2.51 -10.09 -25.61
N THR A 28 2.29 -10.12 -26.91
CA THR A 28 1.24 -9.36 -27.59
C THR A 28 -0.14 -10.02 -27.54
N ALA A 29 -0.26 -11.24 -27.01
CA ALA A 29 -1.52 -11.95 -26.92
C ALA A 29 -1.77 -12.48 -25.52
N TYR A 30 -2.23 -11.61 -24.61
CA TYR A 30 -2.88 -12.09 -23.40
C TYR A 30 -4.38 -12.26 -23.71
N ASN A 31 -4.87 -13.48 -23.55
CA ASN A 31 -6.31 -13.72 -23.60
C ASN A 31 -6.90 -13.41 -22.23
N ILE A 32 -7.66 -12.35 -22.14
CA ILE A 32 -8.47 -12.09 -20.95
C ILE A 32 -9.62 -13.07 -20.93
N ASN A 33 -9.65 -13.91 -19.93
CA ASN A 33 -10.74 -14.85 -19.66
C ASN A 33 -11.07 -14.82 -18.16
N VAL A 34 -12.07 -14.05 -17.81
CA VAL A 34 -12.50 -13.89 -16.43
C VAL A 34 -13.28 -15.12 -16.00
N GLN A 35 -12.77 -15.84 -15.02
CA GLN A 35 -13.48 -16.92 -14.36
C GLN A 35 -13.64 -16.57 -12.89
N VAL A 36 -14.82 -16.81 -12.32
CA VAL A 36 -15.13 -16.56 -10.91
C VAL A 36 -15.50 -17.85 -10.25
N ASN A 37 -14.83 -18.14 -9.16
CA ASN A 37 -15.18 -19.24 -8.27
C ASN A 37 -15.75 -18.67 -6.96
N THR A 38 -16.96 -19.08 -6.64
CA THR A 38 -17.63 -18.70 -5.40
C THR A 38 -17.75 -19.93 -4.51
N SER A 39 -17.15 -19.88 -3.32
CA SER A 39 -17.09 -21.00 -2.41
C SER A 39 -17.30 -20.55 -0.96
N ASN A 40 -17.72 -21.47 -0.10
CA ASN A 40 -17.65 -21.25 1.34
C ASN A 40 -16.28 -21.62 1.92
N ASP A 41 -15.46 -22.32 1.12
CA ASP A 41 -14.11 -22.70 1.49
C ASP A 41 -13.12 -21.70 0.88
N PRO A 42 -12.04 -21.34 1.60
CA PRO A 42 -11.03 -20.42 1.09
C PRO A 42 -10.20 -21.07 -0.02
N GLU A 43 -9.69 -20.23 -0.93
CA GLU A 43 -8.64 -20.62 -1.85
C GLU A 43 -7.36 -20.93 -1.06
N LEU A 44 -6.71 -22.04 -1.36
CA LEU A 44 -5.52 -22.44 -0.61
C LEU A 44 -4.25 -21.81 -1.22
N PRO A 45 -3.32 -21.35 -0.38
CA PRO A 45 -1.98 -20.99 -0.81
C PRO A 45 -1.28 -22.18 -1.48
N GLN A 46 -0.46 -21.92 -2.52
CA GLN A 46 0.12 -22.99 -3.34
C GLN A 46 1.65 -22.93 -3.32
N GLU A 47 2.28 -24.10 -3.20
CA GLU A 47 3.76 -24.25 -3.24
C GLU A 47 4.36 -23.74 -4.55
N LYS A 48 3.64 -23.88 -5.67
CA LYS A 48 4.09 -23.32 -6.96
C LYS A 48 4.25 -21.79 -6.95
N TYR A 49 3.65 -21.10 -5.97
CA TYR A 49 3.76 -19.67 -5.76
C TYR A 49 4.65 -19.28 -4.56
N GLY A 50 5.37 -20.25 -4.01
CA GLY A 50 6.34 -20.03 -2.93
C GLY A 50 5.77 -20.20 -1.51
N TYR A 51 4.58 -20.79 -1.36
CA TYR A 51 4.05 -21.13 -0.05
C TYR A 51 4.88 -22.21 0.63
N ASP A 52 5.10 -22.06 1.94
CA ASP A 52 5.67 -23.07 2.82
C ASP A 52 4.82 -23.13 4.12
N THR A 53 4.49 -24.33 4.54
CA THR A 53 3.72 -24.60 5.76
C THR A 53 4.36 -24.05 7.03
N LYS A 54 5.66 -23.78 7.02
CA LYS A 54 6.38 -23.14 8.13
C LYS A 54 5.72 -21.85 8.61
N LEU A 55 5.22 -21.02 7.67
CA LEU A 55 4.57 -19.77 8.02
C LEU A 55 3.33 -19.99 8.88
N ASN A 56 2.47 -20.93 8.50
CA ASN A 56 1.28 -21.26 9.27
C ASN A 56 1.64 -21.88 10.63
N ASN A 57 2.71 -22.69 10.67
CA ASN A 57 3.18 -23.24 11.94
C ASN A 57 3.62 -22.14 12.93
N TYR A 58 4.31 -21.09 12.46
CA TYR A 58 4.65 -19.95 13.31
C TYR A 58 3.40 -19.13 13.71
N ARG A 59 2.46 -18.89 12.78
CA ARG A 59 1.20 -18.20 13.09
C ARG A 59 0.38 -18.93 14.16
N ASN A 60 0.24 -20.24 14.03
CA ASN A 60 -0.45 -21.08 15.03
C ASN A 60 0.25 -21.08 16.39
N LYS A 61 1.59 -20.98 16.45
CA LYS A 61 2.32 -20.81 17.71
C LYS A 61 2.01 -19.47 18.38
N ILE A 62 1.86 -18.40 17.60
CA ILE A 62 1.52 -17.06 18.11
C ILE A 62 0.13 -17.04 18.73
N ASP A 63 -0.83 -17.77 18.18
CA ASP A 63 -2.21 -17.86 18.71
C ASP A 63 -2.24 -18.42 20.15
N ASN A 64 -1.22 -19.16 20.55
CA ASN A 64 -1.06 -19.71 21.90
C ASN A 64 -0.23 -18.80 22.85
N ILE A 65 0.30 -17.67 22.38
CA ILE A 65 1.07 -16.71 23.18
C ILE A 65 0.12 -15.73 23.87
N ASN A 66 0.45 -15.33 25.09
CA ASN A 66 -0.27 -14.26 25.75
C ASN A 66 -0.27 -12.99 24.91
N SER A 67 -1.43 -12.37 24.72
CA SER A 67 -1.60 -11.23 23.82
C SER A 67 -0.76 -9.99 24.22
N ASP A 68 -0.54 -9.80 25.53
CA ASP A 68 0.22 -8.65 26.02
C ASP A 68 1.72 -8.89 25.89
N ASP A 69 2.19 -10.10 26.10
CA ASP A 69 3.58 -10.50 25.85
C ASP A 69 3.91 -10.40 24.35
N TRP A 70 2.98 -10.88 23.50
CA TRP A 70 3.11 -10.71 22.05
C TRP A 70 3.20 -9.24 21.63
N LYS A 71 2.36 -8.36 22.19
CA LYS A 71 2.39 -6.91 21.92
C LYS A 71 3.73 -6.30 22.33
N LYS A 72 4.23 -6.61 23.56
CA LYS A 72 5.52 -6.13 24.07
C LYS A 72 6.67 -6.55 23.15
N VAL A 73 6.74 -7.85 22.82
CA VAL A 73 7.84 -8.39 22.00
C VAL A 73 7.77 -7.86 20.57
N ARG A 74 6.58 -7.83 19.96
CA ARG A 74 6.39 -7.25 18.63
C ARG A 74 6.83 -5.79 18.56
N TRP A 75 6.54 -5.03 19.62
CA TRP A 75 6.98 -3.65 19.74
C TRP A 75 8.50 -3.56 19.95
N TYR A 76 9.07 -4.41 20.77
CA TYR A 76 10.51 -4.49 21.01
C TYR A 76 11.30 -4.83 19.73
N ILE A 77 10.84 -5.75 18.91
CA ILE A 77 11.51 -6.16 17.68
C ILE A 77 11.46 -5.07 16.62
N ASN A 78 10.36 -4.31 16.54
CA ASN A 78 10.22 -3.27 15.53
C ASN A 78 10.80 -1.94 16.03
N VAL A 79 12.02 -1.66 15.61
CA VAL A 79 12.77 -0.46 16.05
C VAL A 79 12.10 0.85 15.64
N TYR A 80 11.28 0.84 14.60
CA TYR A 80 10.61 2.04 14.07
C TYR A 80 9.28 2.37 14.77
N ASP A 81 8.72 1.51 15.62
CA ASP A 81 7.46 1.79 16.33
C ASP A 81 7.55 2.95 17.34
N PHE A 82 8.76 3.27 17.78
CA PHE A 82 9.04 4.36 18.77
C PHE A 82 9.17 5.74 18.15
N GLN A 83 9.16 5.87 16.82
CA GLN A 83 9.63 7.07 16.14
C GLN A 83 8.52 7.96 15.62
N VAL A 84 7.27 7.61 15.90
CA VAL A 84 6.15 8.51 15.56
C VAL A 84 6.19 9.70 16.52
N ARG A 85 6.55 10.85 16.00
CA ARG A 85 6.69 12.12 16.75
C ARG A 85 6.10 13.26 15.95
N ASP A 86 5.70 14.32 16.64
CA ASP A 86 5.26 15.54 15.98
C ASP A 86 6.32 16.05 14.97
N PRO A 87 5.90 16.51 13.78
CA PRO A 87 4.52 16.64 13.32
C PRO A 87 3.92 15.41 12.63
N ILE A 88 4.61 14.25 12.63
CA ILE A 88 4.19 13.06 11.90
C ILE A 88 3.00 12.38 12.59
N ILE A 89 1.92 12.14 11.84
CA ILE A 89 0.64 11.68 12.39
C ILE A 89 0.58 10.18 12.67
N ASN A 90 1.25 9.36 11.87
CA ASN A 90 1.26 7.91 12.03
C ASN A 90 2.43 7.25 11.27
N ARG A 91 2.58 5.94 11.47
CA ARG A 91 3.65 5.14 10.85
C ARG A 91 3.50 4.94 9.33
N ALA A 92 2.31 5.12 8.76
CA ALA A 92 2.11 5.02 7.31
C ALA A 92 2.93 6.09 6.59
N PHE A 93 3.10 7.27 7.20
CA PHE A 93 3.98 8.32 6.70
C PHE A 93 5.39 7.80 6.38
N TYR A 94 6.04 7.11 7.32
CA TYR A 94 7.43 6.66 7.14
C TYR A 94 7.56 5.61 6.03
N LYS A 95 6.59 4.69 5.90
CA LYS A 95 6.57 3.72 4.81
C LYS A 95 6.46 4.41 3.44
N TYR A 96 5.54 5.36 3.36
CA TYR A 96 5.33 6.12 2.14
C TYR A 96 6.54 7.00 1.80
N TRP A 97 7.09 7.69 2.81
CA TRP A 97 8.30 8.51 2.65
C TRP A 97 9.47 7.70 2.10
N GLU A 98 9.69 6.51 2.64
CA GLU A 98 10.68 5.56 2.17
C GLU A 98 10.42 5.17 0.71
N ILE A 99 9.19 4.79 0.37
CA ILE A 99 8.82 4.38 -0.99
C ILE A 99 9.03 5.49 -2.00
N ILE A 100 8.56 6.70 -1.75
CA ILE A 100 8.65 7.79 -2.74
C ILE A 100 10.09 8.22 -3.00
N ASN A 101 10.97 8.10 -2.02
CA ASN A 101 12.40 8.39 -2.17
C ASN A 101 13.15 7.22 -2.82
N GLU A 102 12.95 5.98 -2.35
CA GLU A 102 13.63 4.79 -2.89
C GLU A 102 13.35 4.57 -4.39
N PHE A 103 12.13 4.89 -4.82
CA PHE A 103 11.69 4.72 -6.22
C PHE A 103 11.65 6.02 -7.01
N GLU A 104 12.09 7.14 -6.43
CA GLU A 104 12.12 8.46 -7.08
C GLU A 104 10.77 8.81 -7.75
N ILE A 105 9.67 8.56 -7.01
CA ILE A 105 8.30 8.63 -7.56
C ILE A 105 7.97 10.01 -8.13
N PHE A 106 8.53 11.08 -7.56
CA PHE A 106 8.26 12.46 -7.98
C PHE A 106 9.34 13.09 -8.87
N GLN A 107 10.27 12.29 -9.42
CA GLN A 107 11.35 12.79 -10.27
C GLN A 107 10.82 13.58 -11.48
N ASP A 108 9.75 13.07 -12.11
CA ASP A 108 9.15 13.65 -13.33
C ASP A 108 7.85 14.42 -13.03
N TYR A 109 7.56 14.69 -11.74
CA TYR A 109 6.33 15.37 -11.33
C TYR A 109 6.31 16.83 -11.77
N LYS A 110 5.17 17.29 -12.28
CA LYS A 110 4.94 18.67 -12.68
C LYS A 110 3.92 19.36 -11.78
N ASP A 111 4.09 20.64 -11.56
CA ASP A 111 3.27 21.43 -10.65
C ASP A 111 1.76 21.46 -10.95
N ASP A 112 1.34 21.09 -12.15
CA ASP A 112 -0.06 21.04 -12.52
C ASP A 112 -0.69 19.64 -12.42
N GLU A 113 0.07 18.64 -12.01
CA GLU A 113 -0.39 17.27 -11.88
C GLU A 113 -1.13 17.02 -10.56
N ILE A 114 -2.02 16.04 -10.56
CA ILE A 114 -2.85 15.69 -9.42
C ILE A 114 -2.57 14.27 -8.93
N ILE A 115 -2.82 14.06 -7.64
CA ILE A 115 -2.54 12.82 -6.92
C ILE A 115 -3.80 12.29 -6.27
N LEU A 116 -3.99 10.97 -6.27
CA LEU A 116 -5.10 10.30 -5.59
C LEU A 116 -4.58 9.35 -4.51
N HIS A 117 -5.09 9.50 -3.29
CA HIS A 117 -4.88 8.57 -2.20
C HIS A 117 -6.17 7.81 -1.89
N CYS A 118 -6.19 6.50 -2.12
CA CYS A 118 -7.32 5.61 -1.81
C CYS A 118 -7.14 4.94 -0.46
N ALA A 119 -8.22 4.90 0.33
CA ALA A 119 -8.31 4.22 1.63
C ALA A 119 -7.23 4.66 2.64
N GLU A 120 -6.93 5.97 2.70
CA GLU A 120 -5.72 6.50 3.32
C GLU A 120 -5.97 7.24 4.65
N ALA A 121 -7.20 7.29 5.20
CA ALA A 121 -7.38 7.84 6.54
C ALA A 121 -6.53 7.08 7.58
N PRO A 122 -5.85 7.77 8.54
CA PRO A 122 -5.96 9.19 8.91
C PRO A 122 -5.13 10.17 8.06
N GLY A 123 -4.32 9.73 7.06
CA GLY A 123 -3.68 10.60 6.09
C GLY A 123 -2.15 10.66 6.15
N GLY A 124 -1.47 9.56 6.50
CA GLY A 124 -0.01 9.51 6.54
C GLY A 124 0.64 9.73 5.18
N PHE A 125 0.08 9.13 4.11
CA PHE A 125 0.55 9.33 2.74
C PHE A 125 0.22 10.73 2.24
N ILE A 126 -0.95 11.27 2.60
CA ILE A 126 -1.34 12.66 2.29
C ILE A 126 -0.33 13.63 2.91
N GLN A 127 0.01 13.43 4.19
CA GLN A 127 1.01 14.25 4.88
C GLN A 127 2.38 14.15 4.19
N GLY A 128 2.82 12.92 3.82
CA GLY A 128 4.08 12.71 3.12
C GLY A 128 4.12 13.42 1.77
N THR A 129 3.04 13.33 0.99
CA THR A 129 2.92 14.04 -0.29
C THR A 129 2.97 15.55 -0.12
N ASN A 130 2.21 16.08 0.84
CA ASN A 130 2.15 17.52 1.11
C ASN A 130 3.51 18.08 1.51
N ILE A 131 4.22 17.37 2.40
CA ILE A 131 5.57 17.77 2.86
C ILE A 131 6.58 17.65 1.71
N TYR A 132 6.61 16.54 0.98
CA TYR A 132 7.58 16.29 -0.09
C TYR A 132 7.47 17.33 -1.22
N LEU A 133 6.25 17.57 -1.69
CA LEU A 133 5.99 18.53 -2.76
C LEU A 133 5.88 19.98 -2.29
N GLN A 134 5.91 20.23 -0.97
CA GLN A 134 5.76 21.55 -0.36
C GLN A 134 4.54 22.32 -0.90
N ILE A 135 3.41 21.61 -1.07
CA ILE A 135 2.21 22.15 -1.73
C ILE A 135 1.74 23.44 -1.07
N ASP A 136 1.81 23.54 0.26
CA ASP A 136 1.42 24.73 1.01
C ASP A 136 2.38 25.93 0.82
N ARG A 137 3.62 25.68 0.44
CA ARG A 137 4.67 26.72 0.31
C ARG A 137 4.81 27.27 -1.11
N THR A 138 4.51 26.43 -2.12
CA THR A 138 4.78 26.77 -3.53
C THR A 138 3.65 27.53 -4.21
N ILE A 139 2.42 27.43 -3.69
CA ILE A 139 1.22 27.91 -4.41
C ILE A 139 0.78 29.32 -3.94
N ASP A 140 1.32 29.85 -2.85
CA ASP A 140 1.00 31.22 -2.38
C ASP A 140 1.65 32.36 -3.19
N LYS A 141 2.41 32.03 -4.25
CA LYS A 141 2.82 33.05 -5.23
C LYS A 141 1.68 33.22 -6.24
N PRO A 142 0.92 34.32 -6.20
CA PRO A 142 -0.05 34.59 -7.26
C PRO A 142 0.72 34.67 -8.57
N LYS A 143 0.38 33.83 -9.54
CA LYS A 143 0.80 34.03 -10.92
C LYS A 143 0.06 35.29 -11.39
N SER A 144 0.63 36.46 -11.15
CA SER A 144 0.17 37.70 -11.74
C SER A 144 0.53 37.61 -13.23
N ASN A 145 -0.44 37.23 -14.05
CA ASN A 145 -0.35 37.52 -15.46
C ASN A 145 -0.55 39.04 -15.56
N VAL A 146 0.54 39.76 -15.64
CA VAL A 146 0.54 41.18 -16.02
C VAL A 146 0.51 41.16 -17.54
N ASP A 147 -0.57 41.70 -18.14
CA ASP A 147 -0.63 41.90 -19.59
C ASP A 147 0.37 43.00 -20.03
N GLU A 148 0.51 43.13 -21.36
CA GLU A 148 1.45 44.10 -21.94
C GLU A 148 1.10 45.56 -21.57
N ASP A 149 -0.11 45.81 -21.07
CA ASP A 149 -0.60 47.13 -20.62
C ASP A 149 -0.48 47.35 -19.11
N GLY A 150 0.09 46.38 -18.37
CA GLY A 150 0.32 46.47 -16.92
C GLY A 150 -0.89 46.15 -16.05
N PHE A 151 -1.99 45.64 -16.60
CA PHE A 151 -3.14 45.23 -15.82
C PHE A 151 -2.96 43.83 -15.23
N ILE A 152 -3.17 43.70 -13.94
CA ILE A 152 -3.16 42.41 -13.23
C ILE A 152 -4.50 41.75 -13.46
N THR A 153 -4.54 40.77 -14.37
CA THR A 153 -5.73 39.91 -14.53
C THR A 153 -5.76 38.91 -13.40
N ILE A 154 -6.52 39.20 -12.33
CA ILE A 154 -6.82 38.23 -11.28
C ILE A 154 -7.85 37.26 -11.90
N ASN A 155 -7.36 36.16 -12.48
CA ASN A 155 -8.23 35.05 -12.86
C ASN A 155 -8.78 34.43 -11.58
N ARG A 156 -9.91 34.93 -11.12
CA ARG A 156 -10.76 34.28 -10.12
C ARG A 156 -11.37 33.05 -10.80
N ARG A 157 -10.56 31.96 -10.91
CA ARG A 157 -11.14 30.64 -11.14
C ARG A 157 -11.98 30.31 -9.91
N ASN A 158 -13.28 30.31 -10.07
CA ASN A 158 -14.28 29.94 -9.04
C ASN A 158 -14.22 28.44 -8.68
N LYS A 159 -13.14 27.71 -9.02
CA LYS A 159 -12.95 26.32 -8.70
C LYS A 159 -11.70 26.15 -7.82
N PRO A 160 -11.80 25.37 -6.74
CA PRO A 160 -10.64 25.02 -5.92
C PRO A 160 -9.56 24.38 -6.80
N ASP A 161 -8.32 24.79 -6.61
CA ASP A 161 -7.16 24.22 -7.30
C ASP A 161 -6.65 23.00 -6.50
N TYR A 162 -7.44 21.93 -6.48
CA TYR A 162 -7.08 20.71 -5.76
C TYR A 162 -5.90 20.02 -6.43
N ARG A 163 -4.90 19.64 -5.61
CA ARG A 163 -3.70 18.91 -6.02
C ARG A 163 -3.72 17.46 -5.51
N ILE A 164 -4.32 17.24 -4.37
CA ILE A 164 -4.45 15.94 -3.73
C ILE A 164 -5.93 15.63 -3.59
N PHE A 165 -6.32 14.47 -4.06
CA PHE A 165 -7.64 13.88 -3.87
C PHE A 165 -7.51 12.69 -2.94
N THR A 166 -8.49 12.49 -2.08
CA THR A 166 -8.49 11.33 -1.20
C THR A 166 -9.90 10.80 -0.95
N ILE A 167 -10.01 9.49 -0.86
CA ILE A 167 -11.24 8.76 -0.55
C ILE A 167 -10.97 7.67 0.48
N SER A 168 -11.79 7.61 1.52
CA SER A 168 -11.83 6.53 2.52
C SER A 168 -13.25 6.34 3.00
N LEU A 169 -13.55 5.22 3.65
CA LEU A 169 -14.87 4.95 4.21
C LEU A 169 -15.33 6.07 5.13
N ASN A 170 -16.59 6.46 4.99
CA ASN A 170 -17.22 7.51 5.80
C ASN A 170 -17.69 6.92 7.14
N LYS A 171 -16.88 7.06 8.17
CA LYS A 171 -17.15 6.52 9.51
C LYS A 171 -18.42 7.04 10.16
N ASP A 172 -18.93 8.21 9.72
CA ASP A 172 -20.11 8.85 10.32
C ASP A 172 -21.42 8.21 9.86
N LEU A 173 -21.36 7.31 8.86
CA LEU A 173 -22.53 6.57 8.40
C LEU A 173 -22.92 5.45 9.36
N PRO A 174 -24.24 5.20 9.57
CA PRO A 174 -24.74 4.19 10.50
C PRO A 174 -24.19 2.79 10.24
N GLN A 175 -24.01 2.40 8.98
CA GLN A 175 -23.49 1.10 8.59
C GLN A 175 -22.03 0.84 8.99
N TYR A 176 -21.27 1.90 9.26
CA TYR A 176 -19.86 1.82 9.62
C TYR A 176 -19.58 2.10 11.09
N LYS A 177 -20.59 2.36 11.92
CA LYS A 177 -20.43 2.69 13.35
C LYS A 177 -19.69 1.63 14.16
N ASN A 178 -19.84 0.35 13.77
CA ASN A 178 -19.22 -0.78 14.47
C ASN A 178 -17.78 -1.07 13.99
N TYR A 179 -17.33 -0.35 12.98
CA TYR A 179 -15.97 -0.46 12.48
C TYR A 179 -15.09 0.60 13.15
N ASN A 180 -13.92 0.22 13.60
CA ASN A 180 -12.95 1.16 14.16
C ASN A 180 -12.23 1.93 13.04
N LEU A 181 -12.99 2.73 12.28
CA LEU A 181 -12.46 3.48 11.14
C LEU A 181 -11.79 4.78 11.61
N PRO A 182 -10.58 5.07 11.12
CA PRO A 182 -9.92 6.34 11.41
C PRO A 182 -10.61 7.51 10.70
N SER A 183 -10.53 8.69 11.33
CA SER A 183 -10.85 9.97 10.65
C SER A 183 -9.61 10.55 10.03
N TYR A 184 -9.80 11.35 8.98
CA TYR A 184 -8.71 12.21 8.53
C TYR A 184 -8.25 13.16 9.64
N ASN A 185 -6.94 13.27 9.80
CA ASN A 185 -6.37 14.23 10.74
C ASN A 185 -6.54 15.63 10.17
N LYS A 186 -7.26 16.49 10.91
CA LYS A 186 -7.60 17.85 10.46
C LYS A 186 -6.36 18.73 10.26
N ASN A 187 -5.26 18.45 10.97
CA ASN A 187 -4.05 19.27 10.91
C ASN A 187 -3.27 19.12 9.59
N ILE A 188 -3.55 18.06 8.82
CA ILE A 188 -2.90 17.86 7.51
C ILE A 188 -3.77 18.32 6.34
N LEU A 189 -5.05 18.63 6.59
CA LEU A 189 -5.97 19.06 5.55
C LEU A 189 -5.82 20.55 5.29
N ASN A 190 -5.72 20.91 4.02
CA ASN A 190 -5.61 22.28 3.56
C ASN A 190 -6.45 22.53 2.31
N LYS A 191 -6.45 23.75 1.79
CA LYS A 191 -7.27 24.18 0.63
C LYS A 191 -6.97 23.44 -0.68
N TYR A 192 -5.84 22.74 -0.78
CA TYR A 192 -5.42 21.98 -1.96
C TYR A 192 -5.77 20.50 -1.89
N ILE A 193 -6.38 20.05 -0.79
CA ILE A 193 -6.75 18.65 -0.56
C ILE A 193 -8.27 18.50 -0.67
N CYS A 194 -8.70 17.70 -1.64
CA CYS A 194 -10.10 17.31 -1.83
C CYS A 194 -10.37 15.98 -1.11
N VAL A 195 -11.04 16.05 0.04
CA VAL A 195 -11.60 14.85 0.68
C VAL A 195 -12.95 14.55 0.06
N THR A 196 -13.13 13.37 -0.50
CA THR A 196 -14.41 12.94 -1.06
C THR A 196 -14.84 11.58 -0.50
N TYR A 197 -16.14 11.38 -0.43
CA TYR A 197 -16.76 10.09 -0.09
C TYR A 197 -17.44 9.44 -1.30
N GLY A 198 -17.16 9.93 -2.51
CA GLY A 198 -17.71 9.43 -3.75
C GLY A 198 -19.15 9.87 -4.01
N LYS A 199 -19.78 9.27 -5.03
CA LYS A 199 -21.13 9.61 -5.49
C LYS A 199 -22.22 9.29 -4.47
N ASP A 200 -22.07 8.17 -3.75
CA ASP A 200 -23.03 7.68 -2.75
C ASP A 200 -22.70 8.11 -1.32
N HIS A 201 -21.66 8.93 -1.15
CA HIS A 201 -21.17 9.44 0.13
C HIS A 201 -20.68 8.38 1.13
N THR A 202 -20.47 7.14 0.70
CA THR A 202 -19.99 6.05 1.58
C THR A 202 -18.48 6.01 1.71
N GLY A 203 -17.76 6.53 0.72
CA GLY A 203 -16.30 6.39 0.61
C GLY A 203 -15.86 4.98 0.23
N ASN A 204 -16.80 4.09 -0.09
CA ASN A 204 -16.51 2.71 -0.44
C ASN A 204 -16.03 2.61 -1.90
N ILE A 205 -14.74 2.34 -2.08
CA ILE A 205 -14.14 2.19 -3.42
C ILE A 205 -14.56 0.91 -4.14
N ASN A 206 -15.12 -0.09 -3.42
CA ASN A 206 -15.74 -1.26 -4.04
C ASN A 206 -17.03 -0.89 -4.81
N ASN A 207 -17.57 0.30 -4.59
CA ASN A 207 -18.54 0.90 -5.50
C ASN A 207 -17.79 1.73 -6.55
N LEU A 208 -17.60 1.15 -7.74
CA LEU A 208 -16.82 1.77 -8.82
C LEU A 208 -17.39 3.13 -9.28
N GLU A 209 -18.68 3.41 -9.05
CA GLU A 209 -19.28 4.73 -9.32
C GLU A 209 -18.63 5.84 -8.46
N ASN A 210 -18.11 5.50 -7.27
CA ASN A 210 -17.39 6.45 -6.43
C ASN A 210 -16.05 6.85 -7.07
N LEU A 211 -15.38 5.92 -7.74
CA LEU A 211 -14.15 6.19 -8.48
C LEU A 211 -14.42 7.01 -9.74
N GLU A 212 -15.52 6.71 -10.47
CA GLU A 212 -15.98 7.53 -11.60
C GLU A 212 -16.32 8.97 -11.18
N HIS A 213 -16.85 9.14 -9.97
CA HIS A 213 -17.09 10.47 -9.42
C HIS A 213 -15.78 11.25 -9.19
N ILE A 214 -14.73 10.59 -8.70
CA ILE A 214 -13.39 11.19 -8.53
C ILE A 214 -12.83 11.65 -9.87
N LYS A 215 -12.97 10.83 -10.92
CA LYS A 215 -12.55 11.18 -12.29
C LYS A 215 -13.18 12.51 -12.76
N LYS A 216 -14.47 12.68 -12.47
CA LYS A 216 -15.19 13.92 -12.81
C LYS A 216 -14.74 15.11 -11.98
N LEU A 217 -14.42 14.90 -10.69
CA LEU A 217 -13.92 15.96 -9.82
C LEU A 217 -12.51 16.42 -10.24
N GLY A 218 -11.62 15.49 -10.54
CA GLY A 218 -10.23 15.76 -10.91
C GLY A 218 -10.10 16.41 -12.28
N GLN A 219 -11.00 16.13 -13.23
CA GLN A 219 -11.00 16.62 -14.63
C GLN A 219 -9.71 16.32 -15.42
N LYS A 220 -8.79 15.59 -14.82
CA LYS A 220 -7.51 15.13 -15.37
C LYS A 220 -7.27 13.70 -14.90
N TYR A 221 -6.34 13.00 -15.54
CA TYR A 221 -5.79 11.75 -15.04
C TYR A 221 -4.73 12.01 -13.97
N PHE A 222 -4.60 11.07 -13.03
CA PHE A 222 -3.73 11.20 -11.87
C PHE A 222 -2.30 10.76 -12.19
N TYR A 223 -1.31 11.57 -11.80
CA TYR A 223 0.11 11.24 -11.87
C TYR A 223 0.48 10.10 -10.94
N LEU A 224 0.07 10.20 -9.69
CA LEU A 224 0.27 9.16 -8.69
C LEU A 224 -1.09 8.73 -8.13
N ILE A 225 -1.30 7.42 -8.06
CA ILE A 225 -2.39 6.82 -7.30
C ILE A 225 -1.77 5.95 -6.22
N THR A 226 -2.24 6.05 -4.98
CA THR A 226 -1.85 5.16 -3.90
C THR A 226 -3.05 4.46 -3.30
N ALA A 227 -2.86 3.24 -2.86
CA ALA A 227 -3.86 2.41 -2.23
C ALA A 227 -3.24 1.73 -1.00
N ASP A 228 -3.51 2.28 0.19
CA ASP A 228 -3.07 1.74 1.49
C ASP A 228 -4.24 1.10 2.25
N GLY A 229 -5.22 0.56 1.50
CA GLY A 229 -6.41 -0.07 2.04
C GLY A 229 -6.10 -1.29 2.90
N GLY A 230 -6.88 -1.45 3.94
CA GLY A 230 -6.82 -2.63 4.79
C GLY A 230 -7.78 -2.46 5.94
N PHE A 231 -8.44 -3.53 6.29
CA PHE A 231 -9.31 -3.58 7.45
C PHE A 231 -8.83 -4.66 8.40
N ASP A 232 -9.19 -4.52 9.64
CA ASP A 232 -8.91 -5.52 10.65
C ASP A 232 -9.99 -6.62 10.53
N GLU A 233 -9.59 -7.75 9.99
CA GLU A 233 -10.45 -8.93 9.79
C GLU A 233 -10.68 -9.72 11.09
N GLY A 234 -10.29 -9.16 12.23
CA GLY A 234 -10.34 -9.85 13.51
C GLY A 234 -9.25 -10.92 13.60
N ILE A 235 -9.65 -12.18 13.90
CA ILE A 235 -8.72 -13.27 14.24
C ILE A 235 -8.22 -14.06 13.01
N ASP A 236 -8.77 -13.84 11.81
CA ASP A 236 -8.49 -14.68 10.64
C ASP A 236 -7.30 -14.19 9.80
N PHE A 237 -6.11 -14.20 10.40
CA PHE A 237 -4.88 -13.79 9.72
C PHE A 237 -4.48 -14.73 8.57
N ASN A 238 -4.92 -15.99 8.60
CA ASN A 238 -4.54 -16.98 7.58
C ASN A 238 -5.25 -16.76 6.25
N HIS A 239 -6.43 -16.12 6.27
CA HIS A 239 -7.21 -15.83 5.06
C HIS A 239 -7.19 -14.34 4.68
N LYS A 240 -6.31 -13.56 5.28
CA LYS A 240 -6.21 -12.13 5.06
C LYS A 240 -6.02 -11.76 3.59
N GLU A 241 -5.25 -12.54 2.86
CA GLU A 241 -5.02 -12.35 1.43
C GLU A 241 -6.35 -12.34 0.65
N GLN A 242 -7.20 -13.34 0.88
CA GLN A 242 -8.47 -13.48 0.15
C GLN A 242 -9.52 -12.45 0.54
N LEU A 243 -9.60 -12.16 1.83
CA LEU A 243 -10.55 -11.18 2.35
C LEU A 243 -10.33 -9.79 1.74
N HIS A 244 -9.12 -9.52 1.24
CA HIS A 244 -8.77 -8.27 0.58
C HIS A 244 -8.93 -8.28 -0.94
N TYR A 245 -9.25 -9.40 -1.60
CA TYR A 245 -9.32 -9.46 -3.08
C TYR A 245 -10.22 -8.39 -3.70
N ASN A 246 -11.42 -8.20 -3.16
CA ASN A 246 -12.35 -7.21 -3.69
C ASN A 246 -11.84 -5.78 -3.53
N LEU A 247 -11.18 -5.48 -2.41
CA LEU A 247 -10.54 -4.19 -2.17
C LEU A 247 -9.40 -3.97 -3.16
N ILE A 248 -8.46 -4.91 -3.25
CA ILE A 248 -7.31 -4.86 -4.17
C ILE A 248 -7.76 -4.72 -5.62
N LEU A 249 -8.80 -5.48 -6.03
CA LEU A 249 -9.37 -5.36 -7.37
C LEU A 249 -9.90 -3.95 -7.66
N SER A 250 -10.58 -3.33 -6.69
CA SER A 250 -11.10 -1.96 -6.83
C SER A 250 -9.98 -0.91 -6.83
N GLU A 251 -8.93 -1.13 -6.06
CA GLU A 251 -7.72 -0.31 -6.06
C GLU A 251 -6.99 -0.38 -7.41
N ILE A 252 -6.84 -1.59 -7.97
CA ILE A 252 -6.28 -1.79 -9.32
C ILE A 252 -7.17 -1.15 -10.40
N TYR A 253 -8.51 -1.29 -10.26
CA TYR A 253 -9.44 -0.59 -11.17
C TYR A 253 -9.22 0.92 -11.13
N SER A 254 -9.01 1.51 -9.94
CA SER A 254 -8.73 2.94 -9.82
C SER A 254 -7.46 3.33 -10.59
N ALA A 255 -6.41 2.51 -10.50
CA ALA A 255 -5.17 2.72 -11.23
C ALA A 255 -5.39 2.63 -12.76
N ILE A 256 -6.02 1.57 -13.25
CA ILE A 256 -6.23 1.38 -14.69
C ILE A 256 -7.12 2.49 -15.27
N ASN A 257 -8.20 2.87 -14.56
CA ASN A 257 -9.19 3.83 -15.08
C ASN A 257 -8.76 5.30 -14.95
N LEU A 258 -8.03 5.64 -13.87
CA LEU A 258 -7.77 7.03 -13.50
C LEU A 258 -6.33 7.47 -13.73
N GLN A 259 -5.40 6.54 -14.01
CA GLN A 259 -3.97 6.84 -14.17
C GLN A 259 -3.71 7.59 -15.48
N LYS A 260 -2.87 8.62 -15.40
CA LYS A 260 -2.30 9.22 -16.61
C LYS A 260 -1.22 8.31 -17.22
N GLN A 261 -0.96 8.47 -18.51
CA GLN A 261 0.19 7.85 -19.17
C GLN A 261 1.49 8.24 -18.44
N ASP A 262 2.39 7.28 -18.26
CA ASP A 262 3.63 7.39 -17.49
C ASP A 262 3.44 7.76 -15.99
N GLY A 263 2.22 7.67 -15.46
CA GLY A 263 1.93 7.82 -14.05
C GLY A 263 2.35 6.60 -13.22
N HIS A 264 2.20 6.70 -11.89
CA HIS A 264 2.69 5.69 -10.94
C HIS A 264 1.58 5.20 -10.02
N PHE A 265 1.68 3.93 -9.60
CA PHE A 265 0.74 3.32 -8.66
C PHE A 265 1.48 2.62 -7.52
N ILE A 266 1.03 2.84 -6.29
CA ILE A 266 1.55 2.20 -5.08
C ILE A 266 0.40 1.46 -4.42
N LEU A 267 0.51 0.14 -4.32
CA LEU A 267 -0.54 -0.74 -3.80
C LEU A 267 -0.02 -1.54 -2.61
N LYS A 268 -0.70 -1.44 -1.46
CA LYS A 268 -0.43 -2.33 -0.33
C LYS A 268 -1.03 -3.71 -0.57
N VAL A 269 -0.23 -4.73 -0.34
CA VAL A 269 -0.67 -6.13 -0.34
C VAL A 269 -0.15 -6.85 0.90
N PHE A 270 -0.73 -7.99 1.17
CA PHE A 270 -0.25 -8.92 2.20
C PHE A 270 0.43 -10.13 1.55
N ASP A 271 0.03 -11.34 1.92
CA ASP A 271 0.50 -12.53 1.21
C ASP A 271 0.07 -12.47 -0.26
N THR A 272 0.81 -13.14 -1.13
CA THR A 272 0.56 -13.25 -2.57
C THR A 272 0.82 -14.69 -3.01
N LEU A 273 0.16 -15.63 -2.35
CA LEU A 273 0.42 -17.08 -2.39
C LEU A 273 -0.69 -17.87 -3.09
N THR A 274 -1.74 -17.19 -3.54
CA THR A 274 -2.91 -17.78 -4.17
C THR A 274 -2.97 -17.44 -5.65
N GLU A 275 -3.72 -18.22 -6.43
CA GLU A 275 -3.85 -18.04 -7.88
C GLU A 275 -4.43 -16.65 -8.22
N THR A 276 -5.47 -16.24 -7.51
CA THR A 276 -6.07 -14.91 -7.68
C THR A 276 -5.05 -13.78 -7.52
N SER A 277 -4.21 -13.83 -6.49
CA SER A 277 -3.15 -12.83 -6.29
C SER A 277 -2.12 -12.82 -7.42
N ILE A 278 -1.79 -13.98 -7.97
CA ILE A 278 -0.85 -14.08 -9.10
C ILE A 278 -1.43 -13.43 -10.35
N HIS A 279 -2.73 -13.64 -10.62
CA HIS A 279 -3.41 -12.97 -11.74
C HIS A 279 -3.44 -11.45 -11.58
N LEU A 280 -3.64 -10.94 -10.36
CA LEU A 280 -3.59 -9.50 -10.07
C LEU A 280 -2.18 -8.91 -10.22
N LEU A 281 -1.14 -9.62 -9.76
CA LEU A 281 0.26 -9.20 -9.95
C LEU A 281 0.64 -9.21 -11.43
N TYR A 282 0.21 -10.22 -12.18
CA TYR A 282 0.47 -10.31 -13.61
C TYR A 282 -0.24 -9.16 -14.37
N LEU A 283 -1.49 -8.87 -14.04
CA LEU A 283 -2.22 -7.71 -14.57
C LEU A 283 -1.43 -6.40 -14.37
N LEU A 284 -0.94 -6.15 -13.16
CA LEU A 284 -0.14 -4.95 -12.88
C LEU A 284 1.15 -4.92 -13.70
N SER A 285 1.82 -6.07 -13.87
CA SER A 285 3.04 -6.16 -14.70
C SER A 285 2.78 -5.89 -16.18
N LEU A 286 1.55 -6.10 -16.65
CA LEU A 286 1.12 -5.74 -18.00
C LEU A 286 0.79 -4.25 -18.15
N CYS A 287 0.30 -3.62 -17.09
CA CYS A 287 -0.15 -2.23 -17.11
C CYS A 287 0.99 -1.20 -17.02
N TYR A 288 2.15 -1.58 -16.50
CA TYR A 288 3.25 -0.66 -16.19
C TYR A 288 4.57 -1.12 -16.83
N LYS A 289 5.45 -0.17 -17.16
CA LYS A 289 6.79 -0.49 -17.69
C LYS A 289 7.67 -1.16 -16.65
N GLU A 290 7.46 -0.81 -15.38
CA GLU A 290 8.22 -1.35 -14.25
C GLU A 290 7.28 -1.69 -13.09
N THR A 291 7.44 -2.90 -12.55
CA THR A 291 6.67 -3.36 -11.38
C THR A 291 7.62 -4.01 -10.39
N TYR A 292 7.52 -3.59 -9.13
CA TYR A 292 8.37 -4.05 -8.04
C TYR A 292 7.53 -4.58 -6.90
N VAL A 293 8.07 -5.55 -6.16
CA VAL A 293 7.57 -5.95 -4.83
C VAL A 293 8.54 -5.41 -3.81
N TYR A 294 8.06 -4.61 -2.88
CA TYR A 294 8.88 -3.91 -1.90
C TYR A 294 8.31 -4.02 -0.48
N LYS A 295 9.15 -4.30 0.49
CA LYS A 295 8.80 -4.20 1.90
C LYS A 295 9.62 -3.09 2.55
N PRO A 296 9.00 -1.96 2.93
CA PRO A 296 9.70 -0.88 3.61
C PRO A 296 10.39 -1.36 4.89
N LYS A 297 11.57 -0.83 5.20
CA LYS A 297 12.31 -1.07 6.44
C LYS A 297 11.47 -0.67 7.66
N THR A 298 10.66 0.38 7.50
CA THR A 298 9.74 0.90 8.50
C THR A 298 8.47 0.06 8.68
N SER A 299 8.21 -0.94 7.82
CA SER A 299 7.16 -1.94 8.04
C SER A 299 7.59 -2.99 9.05
N ARG A 300 6.65 -3.50 9.85
CA ARG A 300 6.95 -4.54 10.86
C ARG A 300 7.48 -5.80 10.19
N PRO A 301 8.62 -6.33 10.64
CA PRO A 301 9.24 -7.50 9.99
C PRO A 301 8.45 -8.79 10.18
N THR A 302 7.64 -8.88 11.25
CA THR A 302 6.82 -10.06 11.56
C THR A 302 5.53 -10.16 10.74
N ASN A 303 5.11 -9.11 10.02
CA ASN A 303 3.90 -9.16 9.20
C ASN A 303 4.21 -9.39 7.72
N SER A 304 3.21 -9.84 6.95
CA SER A 304 3.33 -10.06 5.51
C SER A 304 3.12 -8.80 4.65
N GLU A 305 2.82 -7.65 5.27
CA GLU A 305 2.60 -6.39 4.56
C GLU A 305 3.78 -6.01 3.67
N LYS A 306 3.51 -5.74 2.41
CA LYS A 306 4.43 -5.25 1.40
C LYS A 306 3.70 -4.38 0.41
N TYR A 307 4.42 -3.73 -0.48
CA TYR A 307 3.87 -2.83 -1.48
C TYR A 307 4.26 -3.28 -2.88
N ILE A 308 3.32 -3.19 -3.80
CA ILE A 308 3.59 -3.30 -5.24
C ILE A 308 3.77 -1.87 -5.75
N ILE A 309 4.96 -1.59 -6.29
CA ILE A 309 5.32 -0.29 -6.82
C ILE A 309 5.33 -0.40 -8.33
N CYS A 310 4.41 0.30 -8.97
CA CYS A 310 4.22 0.28 -10.41
C CYS A 310 4.60 1.65 -10.98
N LYS A 311 5.57 1.67 -11.89
CA LYS A 311 6.08 2.91 -12.50
C LYS A 311 5.79 2.94 -13.99
N TYR A 312 5.43 4.12 -14.48
CA TYR A 312 5.23 4.41 -15.89
C TYR A 312 4.08 3.61 -16.49
N PHE A 313 2.85 3.99 -16.14
CA PHE A 313 1.63 3.41 -16.72
C PHE A 313 1.67 3.43 -18.24
N ASN A 314 1.46 2.28 -18.88
CA ASN A 314 1.68 2.11 -20.31
C ASN A 314 0.68 1.12 -20.93
N LEU A 315 -0.60 1.47 -20.88
CA LEU A 315 -1.64 0.73 -21.60
C LEU A 315 -2.12 1.52 -22.80
N SER A 316 -2.42 0.82 -23.89
CA SER A 316 -3.22 1.39 -24.97
C SER A 316 -4.65 1.64 -24.50
N GLU A 317 -5.37 2.58 -25.12
CA GLU A 317 -6.77 2.82 -24.78
C GLU A 317 -7.66 1.58 -25.04
N ASN A 318 -7.32 0.74 -26.04
CA ASN A 318 -8.04 -0.50 -26.31
C ASN A 318 -7.85 -1.51 -25.16
N ASP A 319 -6.60 -1.77 -24.76
CA ASP A 319 -6.29 -2.68 -23.66
C ASP A 319 -6.92 -2.19 -22.34
N LYS A 320 -6.83 -0.88 -22.08
CA LYS A 320 -7.45 -0.23 -20.93
C LYS A 320 -8.95 -0.48 -20.87
N ASN A 321 -9.65 -0.29 -21.99
CA ASN A 321 -11.10 -0.51 -22.08
C ASN A 321 -11.47 -1.98 -21.88
N GLU A 322 -10.66 -2.90 -22.40
CA GLU A 322 -10.85 -4.34 -22.22
C GLU A 322 -10.69 -4.74 -20.76
N PHE A 323 -9.64 -4.29 -20.08
CA PHE A 323 -9.45 -4.55 -18.65
C PHE A 323 -10.56 -3.93 -17.79
N ILE A 324 -10.95 -2.68 -18.07
CA ILE A 324 -12.06 -2.01 -17.36
C ILE A 324 -13.36 -2.80 -17.53
N SER A 325 -13.65 -3.26 -18.73
CA SER A 325 -14.85 -4.06 -19.01
C SER A 325 -14.84 -5.38 -18.22
N SER A 326 -13.72 -6.08 -18.23
CA SER A 326 -13.53 -7.35 -17.52
C SER A 326 -13.65 -7.19 -16.01
N ILE A 327 -13.03 -6.15 -15.42
CA ILE A 327 -13.14 -5.84 -14.00
C ILE A 327 -14.57 -5.46 -13.61
N ASN A 328 -15.30 -4.73 -14.46
CA ASN A 328 -16.70 -4.40 -14.22
C ASN A 328 -17.60 -5.64 -14.18
N ILE A 329 -17.39 -6.61 -15.07
CA ILE A 329 -18.10 -7.89 -15.05
C ILE A 329 -17.81 -8.63 -13.75
N LEU A 330 -16.54 -8.75 -13.40
CA LEU A 330 -16.07 -9.41 -12.20
C LEU A 330 -16.67 -8.78 -10.93
N THR A 331 -16.60 -7.45 -10.81
CA THR A 331 -17.14 -6.72 -9.65
C THR A 331 -18.66 -6.92 -9.51
N LYS A 332 -19.41 -6.96 -10.64
CA LYS A 332 -20.85 -7.25 -10.61
C LYS A 332 -21.12 -8.68 -10.09
N THR A 333 -20.36 -9.65 -10.56
CA THR A 333 -20.47 -11.05 -10.11
C THR A 333 -20.16 -11.18 -8.62
N ILE A 334 -19.10 -10.54 -8.15
CA ILE A 334 -18.73 -10.51 -6.73
C ILE A 334 -19.87 -9.92 -5.88
N LYS A 335 -20.44 -8.78 -6.28
CA LYS A 335 -21.53 -8.12 -5.54
C LYS A 335 -22.81 -8.95 -5.43
N THR A 336 -23.07 -9.82 -6.40
CA THR A 336 -24.25 -10.68 -6.39
C THR A 336 -24.04 -12.01 -5.68
N SER A 337 -22.81 -12.38 -5.43
CA SER A 337 -22.47 -13.62 -4.69
C SER A 337 -22.81 -13.50 -3.22
N LYS A 338 -23.31 -14.61 -2.65
CA LYS A 338 -23.53 -14.79 -1.21
C LYS A 338 -22.43 -15.63 -0.54
N SER A 339 -21.42 -16.03 -1.29
CA SER A 339 -20.34 -16.87 -0.80
C SER A 339 -19.41 -16.09 0.13
N LYS A 340 -18.89 -16.75 1.15
CA LYS A 340 -17.95 -16.16 2.11
C LYS A 340 -16.63 -15.81 1.43
N PHE A 341 -16.12 -16.70 0.56
CA PHE A 341 -14.90 -16.49 -0.18
C PHE A 341 -15.19 -16.45 -1.68
N ILE A 342 -14.48 -15.59 -2.36
CA ILE A 342 -14.56 -15.42 -3.80
C ILE A 342 -13.14 -15.38 -4.32
N SER A 343 -12.83 -16.29 -5.24
CA SER A 343 -11.58 -16.27 -6.00
C SER A 343 -11.88 -16.08 -7.49
N PHE A 344 -10.90 -15.65 -8.25
CA PHE A 344 -11.06 -15.43 -9.67
C PHE A 344 -9.73 -15.53 -10.42
N THR A 345 -9.82 -15.81 -11.69
CA THR A 345 -8.72 -15.70 -12.65
C THR A 345 -9.07 -14.67 -13.72
N LEU A 346 -8.07 -14.02 -14.27
CA LEU A 346 -8.22 -12.98 -15.31
C LEU A 346 -7.69 -13.42 -16.66
N PHE A 347 -6.83 -14.42 -16.69
CA PHE A 347 -6.13 -14.89 -17.88
C PHE A 347 -6.24 -16.41 -17.99
N ASP A 348 -6.32 -16.94 -19.21
CA ASP A 348 -6.28 -18.37 -19.42
C ASP A 348 -4.97 -19.01 -18.97
N LYS A 349 -3.88 -18.28 -19.18
CA LYS A 349 -2.54 -18.76 -18.83
C LYS A 349 -1.64 -17.60 -18.43
N ILE A 350 -0.90 -17.82 -17.37
CA ILE A 350 0.21 -16.95 -16.96
C ILE A 350 1.52 -17.61 -17.39
N PRO A 351 2.48 -16.85 -17.96
CA PRO A 351 3.78 -17.40 -18.35
C PRO A 351 4.49 -18.06 -17.17
N SER A 352 5.07 -19.25 -17.41
CA SER A 352 5.79 -19.99 -16.36
C SER A 352 6.96 -19.20 -15.78
N GLU A 353 7.64 -18.41 -16.62
CA GLU A 353 8.72 -17.54 -16.17
C GLU A 353 8.24 -16.48 -15.14
N PHE A 354 7.06 -15.91 -15.33
CA PHE A 354 6.47 -15.00 -14.34
C PHE A 354 6.14 -15.72 -13.03
N ILE A 355 5.58 -16.93 -13.11
CA ILE A 355 5.29 -17.78 -11.94
C ILE A 355 6.57 -18.08 -11.14
N GLU A 356 7.65 -18.45 -11.82
CA GLU A 356 8.95 -18.72 -11.17
C GLU A 356 9.54 -17.47 -10.50
N GLN A 357 9.41 -16.29 -11.10
CA GLN A 357 9.82 -15.04 -10.47
C GLN A 357 9.00 -14.75 -9.19
N VAL A 358 7.68 -14.88 -9.26
CA VAL A 358 6.81 -14.70 -8.09
C VAL A 358 7.16 -15.70 -7.00
N LYS A 359 7.38 -16.97 -7.34
CA LYS A 359 7.78 -18.00 -6.40
C LYS A 359 9.07 -17.64 -5.66
N ALA A 360 10.10 -17.23 -6.38
CA ALA A 360 11.38 -16.84 -5.79
C ALA A 360 11.24 -15.61 -4.86
N ILE A 361 10.44 -14.61 -5.28
CA ILE A 361 10.12 -13.42 -4.49
C ILE A 361 9.41 -13.83 -3.20
N ASN A 362 8.34 -14.60 -3.29
CA ASN A 362 7.55 -15.03 -2.14
C ASN A 362 8.36 -15.87 -1.15
N GLN A 363 9.18 -16.80 -1.62
CA GLN A 363 10.07 -17.59 -0.77
C GLN A 363 11.03 -16.69 0.01
N ASN A 364 11.64 -15.70 -0.66
CA ASN A 364 12.55 -14.78 0.02
C ASN A 364 11.85 -13.96 1.13
N PHE A 365 10.63 -13.45 0.87
CA PHE A 365 9.85 -12.73 1.90
C PHE A 365 9.43 -13.65 3.04
N LEU A 366 9.01 -14.87 2.73
CA LEU A 366 8.57 -15.87 3.70
C LEU A 366 9.72 -16.27 4.62
N ASP A 367 10.90 -16.58 4.08
CA ASP A 367 12.07 -16.98 4.87
C ASP A 367 12.45 -15.88 5.86
N LYS A 368 12.48 -14.62 5.41
CA LYS A 368 12.78 -13.48 6.28
C LYS A 368 11.71 -13.26 7.35
N GLN A 369 10.44 -13.36 6.99
CA GLN A 369 9.34 -13.25 7.95
C GLN A 369 9.41 -14.37 8.99
N CYS A 370 9.66 -15.61 8.58
CA CYS A 370 9.79 -16.75 9.49
C CYS A 370 10.93 -16.55 10.48
N LEU A 371 12.10 -16.05 10.06
CA LEU A 371 13.22 -15.72 10.96
C LEU A 371 12.81 -14.71 12.06
N HIS A 372 12.06 -13.67 11.67
CA HIS A 372 11.59 -12.68 12.64
C HIS A 372 10.48 -13.21 13.55
N LEU A 373 9.60 -14.07 13.03
CA LEU A 373 8.57 -14.73 13.83
C LEU A 373 9.20 -15.70 14.85
N GLU A 374 10.19 -16.47 14.43
CA GLU A 374 10.94 -17.37 15.31
C GLU A 374 11.58 -16.60 16.47
N SER A 375 12.34 -15.55 16.17
CA SER A 375 12.95 -14.70 17.20
C SER A 375 11.91 -14.06 18.13
N ALA A 376 10.76 -13.67 17.61
CA ALA A 376 9.67 -13.11 18.42
C ALA A 376 9.09 -14.15 19.38
N ILE A 377 8.85 -15.37 18.89
CA ILE A 377 8.30 -16.47 19.70
C ILE A 377 9.30 -16.88 20.80
N GLU A 378 10.61 -16.94 20.47
CA GLU A 378 11.66 -17.20 21.46
C GLU A 378 11.64 -16.17 22.60
N LEU A 379 11.56 -14.86 22.26
CA LEU A 379 11.48 -13.80 23.26
C LEU A 379 10.20 -13.85 24.10
N CYS A 380 9.07 -14.23 23.51
CA CYS A 380 7.82 -14.42 24.25
C CYS A 380 7.89 -15.61 25.24
N ASN A 381 8.74 -16.59 24.97
CA ASN A 381 8.96 -17.74 25.86
C ASN A 381 10.10 -17.53 26.86
N ASP A 382 10.88 -16.46 26.75
CA ASP A 382 11.95 -16.11 27.67
C ASP A 382 11.39 -15.28 28.84
N LYS A 383 11.12 -15.95 29.96
CA LYS A 383 10.63 -15.31 31.19
C LYS A 383 11.57 -14.23 31.67
N THR A 384 12.89 -14.45 31.61
CA THR A 384 13.88 -13.48 32.05
C THR A 384 13.81 -12.21 31.22
N PHE A 385 13.60 -12.33 29.93
CA PHE A 385 13.39 -11.19 29.04
C PHE A 385 12.10 -10.42 29.38
N LEU A 386 11.00 -11.12 29.58
CA LEU A 386 9.70 -10.52 29.88
C LEU A 386 9.68 -9.82 31.25
N ASP A 387 10.28 -10.45 32.27
CA ASP A 387 10.37 -9.89 33.62
C ASP A 387 11.22 -8.60 33.65
N ASN A 388 12.25 -8.51 32.80
CA ASN A 388 13.13 -7.33 32.68
C ASN A 388 12.83 -6.51 31.42
N TYR A 389 11.58 -6.55 30.88
CA TYR A 389 11.24 -5.93 29.60
C TYR A 389 11.59 -4.44 29.55
N ASP A 390 11.22 -3.67 30.57
CA ASP A 390 11.43 -2.22 30.59
C ASP A 390 12.92 -1.86 30.62
N GLU A 391 13.73 -2.62 31.37
CA GLU A 391 15.20 -2.47 31.40
C GLU A 391 15.82 -2.80 30.05
N ASN A 392 15.42 -3.92 29.43
CA ASN A 392 15.88 -4.32 28.10
C ASN A 392 15.50 -3.27 27.04
N LEU A 393 14.30 -2.70 27.17
CA LEU A 393 13.84 -1.63 26.30
C LEU A 393 14.69 -0.37 26.46
N CYS A 394 14.91 0.09 27.70
CA CYS A 394 15.75 1.25 28.00
C CYS A 394 17.17 1.09 27.45
N ASN A 395 17.78 -0.08 27.64
CA ASN A 395 19.11 -0.40 27.13
C ASN A 395 19.19 -0.40 25.59
N SER A 396 18.07 -0.59 24.90
CA SER A 396 18.00 -0.59 23.44
C SER A 396 17.76 0.79 22.82
N LEU A 397 17.42 1.81 23.60
CA LEU A 397 16.95 3.11 23.06
C LEU A 397 18.00 3.84 22.22
N GLU A 398 19.28 3.79 22.63
CA GLU A 398 20.36 4.43 21.87
C GLU A 398 20.56 3.78 20.50
N ASP A 399 20.56 2.44 20.46
CA ASP A 399 20.67 1.70 19.22
C ASP A 399 19.49 1.99 18.29
N ARG A 400 18.27 2.11 18.83
CA ARG A 400 17.08 2.45 18.08
C ARG A 400 17.13 3.86 17.49
N ARG A 401 17.59 4.83 18.27
CA ARG A 401 17.79 6.21 17.80
C ARG A 401 18.81 6.25 16.66
N THR A 402 19.92 5.54 16.80
CA THR A 402 20.97 5.45 15.77
C THR A 402 20.42 4.84 14.48
N ILE A 403 19.69 3.72 14.58
CA ILE A 403 19.08 3.06 13.41
C ILE A 403 18.09 4.00 12.71
N PHE A 404 17.24 4.68 13.48
CA PHE A 404 16.27 5.60 12.91
C PHE A 404 16.92 6.84 12.30
N HIS A 405 17.92 7.42 12.96
CA HIS A 405 18.68 8.56 12.43
C HIS A 405 19.38 8.22 11.10
N THR A 406 19.99 7.04 11.02
CA THR A 406 20.56 6.54 9.75
C THR A 406 19.49 6.44 8.65
N TRP A 407 18.27 6.04 9.00
CA TRP A 407 17.15 5.99 8.06
C TRP A 407 16.69 7.41 7.65
N GLU A 408 16.59 8.36 8.61
CA GLU A 408 16.25 9.76 8.34
C GLU A 408 17.27 10.41 7.39
N GLU A 409 18.55 10.16 7.60
CA GLU A 409 19.63 10.65 6.72
C GLU A 409 19.55 10.02 5.31
N MET A 410 19.33 8.70 5.25
CA MET A 410 19.24 7.96 3.99
C MET A 410 18.12 8.51 3.08
N TYR A 411 16.99 8.88 3.66
CA TYR A 411 15.82 9.39 2.95
C TYR A 411 15.62 10.90 3.10
N ASN A 412 16.65 11.61 3.59
CA ASN A 412 16.71 13.07 3.70
C ASN A 412 15.48 13.69 4.40
N LEU A 413 14.89 12.99 5.38
CA LEU A 413 13.67 13.45 6.04
C LEU A 413 13.90 14.78 6.78
N ASN A 414 15.05 14.95 7.43
CA ASN A 414 15.38 16.15 8.23
C ASN A 414 15.47 17.45 7.39
N ALA A 415 15.55 17.36 6.06
CA ALA A 415 15.50 18.55 5.20
C ALA A 415 14.08 19.08 4.98
N TYR A 416 13.05 18.27 5.33
CA TYR A 416 11.64 18.57 5.06
C TYR A 416 10.81 18.74 6.33
N VAL A 417 11.17 18.07 7.41
CA VAL A 417 10.50 18.07 8.70
C VAL A 417 11.44 18.63 9.78
#